data_cb094940a6c7452b8c77f6d62e813dd2
#
_entry.id   cb094940a6c7452b8c77f6d62e813dd2
#
_cell.length_a   1.000
_cell.length_b   1.000
_cell.length_c   1.000
_cell.angle_alpha   90.00
_cell.angle_beta   90.00
_cell.angle_gamma   90.00
#
_symmetry.space_group_name_H-M   'P 1'
#
loop_
_entity.id
_entity.type
_entity.pdbx_description
1 polymer ?
#
loop_
_entity_poly.entity_id
_entity_poly.type
_entity_poly.pdbx_seq_one_letter_code
_entity_poly.pdbx_strand_id
1 'polypeptide(L)'
;MTRFGQHARWFELTSDRFDHSSELPADWNAGNRFYGRDVAEFVSNGLEARGFDSGFFDEDWGWMVTARRSDDRIVEVAVYHNPEEDPNTVDDWALMVRVVERGRMLGFLPRRQERPVDAETVASIEAIFAEARIALRDGRPGETNAGVTD
;
A
#
# COMPACT_ATOMS: atom_id res chain seq x y z
N MET A 1 -22.85 -5.58 2.19
CA MET A 1 -21.50 -6.15 2.23
C MET A 1 -20.47 -5.05 2.13
N THR A 2 -19.62 -4.95 3.12
CA THR A 2 -18.60 -3.91 3.14
C THR A 2 -17.45 -4.32 2.21
N ARG A 3 -17.18 -3.50 1.23
CA ARG A 3 -16.04 -3.75 0.34
C ARG A 3 -14.77 -3.24 1.01
N PHE A 4 -13.74 -4.07 1.05
CA PHE A 4 -12.44 -3.59 1.49
C PHE A 4 -11.95 -2.50 0.54
N GLY A 5 -11.38 -1.46 1.09
CA GLY A 5 -10.91 -0.34 0.31
C GLY A 5 -11.96 0.72 0.01
N GLN A 6 -13.14 0.63 0.62
CA GLN A 6 -14.21 1.59 0.41
C GLN A 6 -13.82 3.03 0.77
N HIS A 7 -12.97 3.20 1.77
CA HIS A 7 -12.49 4.49 2.24
C HIS A 7 -11.00 4.68 1.91
N ALA A 8 -10.43 3.83 1.08
CA ALA A 8 -9.03 3.86 0.75
C ALA A 8 -8.66 5.10 -0.06
N ARG A 9 -7.44 5.55 0.13
CA ARG A 9 -6.83 6.55 -0.74
C ARG A 9 -5.88 5.83 -1.69
N TRP A 10 -5.92 6.22 -2.94
CA TRP A 10 -5.07 5.66 -3.98
C TRP A 10 -4.07 6.69 -4.43
N PHE A 11 -2.82 6.27 -4.55
CA PHE A 11 -1.74 7.11 -5.06
C PHE A 11 -1.01 6.38 -6.17
N GLU A 12 -0.45 7.17 -7.07
CA GLU A 12 0.43 6.66 -8.11
C GLU A 12 1.73 7.43 -8.06
N LEU A 13 2.80 6.78 -8.41
CA LEU A 13 4.10 7.40 -8.52
C LEU A 13 4.88 6.81 -9.69
N THR A 14 5.79 7.59 -10.22
CA THR A 14 6.73 7.14 -11.24
C THR A 14 8.13 7.37 -10.71
N SER A 15 8.93 6.32 -10.64
CA SER A 15 10.30 6.42 -10.15
C SER A 15 11.12 5.25 -10.67
N ASP A 16 12.33 5.55 -11.14
CA ASP A 16 13.29 4.54 -11.53
C ASP A 16 14.12 4.03 -10.35
N ARG A 17 13.88 4.57 -9.17
CA ARG A 17 14.59 4.21 -7.94
C ARG A 17 14.35 2.76 -7.51
N PHE A 18 13.19 2.23 -7.83
CA PHE A 18 12.76 0.94 -7.33
C PHE A 18 12.99 -0.16 -8.36
N ASP A 19 13.35 -1.34 -7.86
CA ASP A 19 13.71 -2.46 -8.70
C ASP A 19 12.49 -3.07 -9.39
N HIS A 20 12.61 -3.29 -10.70
CA HIS A 20 11.61 -3.98 -11.50
C HIS A 20 12.26 -4.95 -12.51
N SER A 21 13.52 -5.28 -12.33
CA SER A 21 14.26 -6.03 -13.34
C SER A 21 15.12 -7.17 -12.80
N SER A 22 15.39 -7.22 -11.50
CA SER A 22 16.18 -8.33 -10.95
C SER A 22 15.35 -9.60 -10.94
N GLU A 23 16.05 -10.74 -10.88
CA GLU A 23 15.38 -12.02 -10.74
C GLU A 23 14.68 -12.12 -9.38
N LEU A 24 13.39 -12.44 -9.41
CA LEU A 24 12.61 -12.56 -8.20
C LEU A 24 12.84 -13.94 -7.56
N PRO A 25 13.00 -13.98 -6.22
CA PRO A 25 13.12 -15.26 -5.52
C PRO A 25 11.91 -16.15 -5.74
N ALA A 26 12.15 -17.44 -5.85
CA ALA A 26 11.10 -18.40 -6.17
C ALA A 26 10.08 -18.60 -5.06
N ASP A 27 10.44 -18.21 -3.83
CA ASP A 27 9.60 -18.39 -2.64
C ASP A 27 8.76 -17.17 -2.27
N TRP A 28 8.81 -16.11 -3.09
CA TRP A 28 7.97 -14.95 -2.85
C TRP A 28 6.58 -15.15 -3.46
N ASN A 29 5.58 -14.57 -2.80
CA ASN A 29 4.22 -14.43 -3.30
C ASN A 29 3.52 -15.75 -3.62
N ALA A 30 3.79 -16.80 -2.89
CA ALA A 30 3.08 -18.08 -3.00
C ALA A 30 2.88 -18.56 -4.45
N GLY A 31 3.86 -18.31 -5.33
CA GLY A 31 3.82 -18.70 -6.73
C GLY A 31 3.59 -17.55 -7.70
N ASN A 32 3.09 -16.44 -7.24
CA ASN A 32 3.01 -15.21 -8.02
C ASN A 32 4.07 -14.25 -7.50
N ARG A 33 5.02 -13.86 -8.34
CA ARG A 33 6.12 -13.02 -7.92
C ARG A 33 5.95 -11.62 -8.49
N PHE A 34 5.94 -10.64 -7.61
CA PHE A 34 5.78 -9.24 -7.99
C PHE A 34 6.92 -8.40 -7.43
N TYR A 35 7.35 -7.44 -8.22
CA TYR A 35 8.23 -6.40 -7.73
C TYR A 35 7.46 -5.52 -6.75
N GLY A 36 8.18 -4.81 -5.91
CA GLY A 36 7.57 -3.90 -4.95
C GLY A 36 8.12 -4.06 -3.54
N ARG A 37 9.00 -5.03 -3.32
CA ARG A 37 9.61 -5.23 -2.00
C ARG A 37 10.31 -3.98 -1.52
N ASP A 38 11.11 -3.37 -2.38
CA ASP A 38 11.87 -2.18 -2.01
C ASP A 38 10.98 -0.95 -1.85
N VAL A 39 9.88 -0.86 -2.60
CA VAL A 39 8.87 0.18 -2.36
C VAL A 39 8.24 -0.02 -0.98
N ALA A 40 7.85 -1.25 -0.66
CA ALA A 40 7.26 -1.57 0.64
C ALA A 40 8.24 -1.29 1.78
N GLU A 41 9.50 -1.69 1.63
CA GLU A 41 10.53 -1.41 2.62
C GLU A 41 10.73 0.10 2.80
N PHE A 42 10.76 0.85 1.70
CA PHE A 42 10.89 2.30 1.72
C PHE A 42 9.76 2.96 2.50
N VAL A 43 8.52 2.55 2.23
CA VAL A 43 7.36 3.07 2.94
C VAL A 43 7.40 2.67 4.41
N SER A 44 7.69 1.41 4.70
CA SER A 44 7.77 0.90 6.07
C SER A 44 8.81 1.65 6.89
N ASN A 45 10.00 1.83 6.35
CA ASN A 45 11.07 2.55 7.03
C ASN A 45 10.70 4.01 7.27
N GLY A 46 10.05 4.63 6.29
CA GLY A 46 9.57 6.00 6.43
C GLY A 46 8.52 6.17 7.51
N LEU A 47 7.63 5.20 7.63
CA LEU A 47 6.60 5.21 8.68
C LEU A 47 7.23 4.97 10.05
N GLU A 48 8.19 4.06 10.17
CA GLU A 48 8.90 3.87 11.43
C GLU A 48 9.61 5.13 11.89
N ALA A 49 10.23 5.85 10.97
CA ALA A 49 10.90 7.11 11.30
C ALA A 49 9.92 8.16 11.83
N ARG A 50 8.63 7.98 11.57
CA ARG A 50 7.58 8.88 12.03
C ARG A 50 6.78 8.35 13.21
N GLY A 51 7.29 7.32 13.89
CA GLY A 51 6.71 6.81 15.13
C GLY A 51 5.71 5.68 14.97
N PHE A 52 5.58 5.11 13.76
CA PHE A 52 4.76 3.92 13.56
C PHE A 52 5.60 2.67 13.84
N ASP A 53 4.94 1.64 14.35
CA ASP A 53 5.49 0.29 14.38
C ASP A 53 5.11 -0.37 13.06
N SER A 54 6.07 -0.56 12.17
CA SER A 54 5.80 -0.92 10.79
C SER A 54 6.55 -2.17 10.35
N GLY A 55 5.99 -2.88 9.43
CA GLY A 55 6.60 -4.02 8.76
C GLY A 55 6.00 -4.21 7.37
N PHE A 56 6.55 -5.12 6.61
CA PHE A 56 6.04 -5.43 5.28
C PHE A 56 6.18 -6.91 4.98
N PHE A 57 5.34 -7.39 4.09
CA PHE A 57 5.33 -8.81 3.69
C PHE A 57 4.77 -8.93 2.28
N ASP A 58 5.03 -10.08 1.66
CA ASP A 58 4.55 -10.37 0.32
C ASP A 58 3.14 -10.97 0.35
N GLU A 59 2.41 -10.69 -0.71
CA GLU A 59 1.07 -11.21 -0.95
C GLU A 59 1.00 -11.77 -2.36
N ASP A 60 -0.05 -12.52 -2.67
CA ASP A 60 -0.22 -13.13 -3.99
C ASP A 60 -0.30 -12.10 -5.12
N TRP A 61 -0.65 -10.86 -4.82
CA TRP A 61 -0.86 -9.79 -5.77
C TRP A 61 0.19 -8.67 -5.71
N GLY A 62 1.08 -8.71 -4.74
CA GLY A 62 2.06 -7.64 -4.56
C GLY A 62 2.63 -7.64 -3.16
N TRP A 63 2.78 -6.46 -2.58
CA TRP A 63 3.39 -6.28 -1.27
C TRP A 63 2.49 -5.45 -0.37
N MET A 64 2.51 -5.76 0.91
CA MET A 64 1.71 -5.07 1.92
C MET A 64 2.61 -4.51 3.01
N VAL A 65 2.38 -3.25 3.34
CA VAL A 65 2.97 -2.61 4.52
C VAL A 65 1.87 -2.50 5.57
N THR A 66 2.20 -2.85 6.81
CA THR A 66 1.32 -2.61 7.94
C THR A 66 2.04 -1.70 8.92
N ALA A 67 1.35 -0.71 9.43
CA ALA A 67 1.92 0.24 10.37
C ALA A 67 0.92 0.55 11.48
N ARG A 68 1.41 0.59 12.69
CA ARG A 68 0.57 0.79 13.87
C ARG A 68 1.14 1.91 14.71
N ARG A 69 0.32 2.90 15.01
CA ARG A 69 0.68 3.97 15.95
C ARG A 69 -0.03 3.77 17.29
N SER A 70 -1.22 3.18 17.27
CA SER A 70 -1.98 2.81 18.46
C SER A 70 -2.50 1.38 18.29
N ASP A 71 -2.90 0.76 19.39
CA ASP A 71 -3.35 -0.62 19.34
C ASP A 71 -4.62 -0.83 18.53
N ASP A 72 -5.43 0.21 18.38
CA ASP A 72 -6.73 0.08 17.74
C ASP A 72 -6.70 0.35 16.25
N ARG A 73 -5.71 1.09 15.75
CA ARG A 73 -5.67 1.50 14.34
C ARG A 73 -4.43 0.97 13.64
N ILE A 74 -4.66 0.37 12.49
CA ILE A 74 -3.61 -0.15 11.63
C ILE A 74 -3.72 0.55 10.28
N VAL A 75 -2.61 1.12 9.84
CA VAL A 75 -2.47 1.63 8.48
C VAL A 75 -1.96 0.48 7.62
N GLU A 76 -2.61 0.25 6.49
CA GLU A 76 -2.18 -0.73 5.52
C GLU A 76 -1.89 -0.02 4.20
N VAL A 77 -0.74 -0.30 3.63
CA VAL A 77 -0.35 0.25 2.33
C VAL A 77 -0.08 -0.92 1.40
N ALA A 78 -0.94 -1.11 0.43
CA ALA A 78 -0.76 -2.12 -0.59
C ALA A 78 0.06 -1.53 -1.73
N VAL A 79 1.10 -2.26 -2.14
CA VAL A 79 1.99 -1.84 -3.23
C VAL A 79 1.71 -2.71 -4.43
N TYR A 80 1.37 -2.08 -5.55
CA TYR A 80 1.07 -2.75 -6.80
C TYR A 80 2.06 -2.34 -7.88
N HIS A 81 2.47 -3.32 -8.67
CA HIS A 81 3.28 -3.10 -9.86
C HIS A 81 2.75 -3.99 -10.97
N ASN A 82 2.22 -3.38 -12.01
CA ASN A 82 1.58 -4.15 -13.08
C ASN A 82 1.81 -3.52 -14.45
N PRO A 83 3.06 -3.60 -14.98
CA PRO A 83 3.38 -3.00 -16.28
C PRO A 83 3.06 -3.89 -17.48
N GLU A 84 2.32 -4.97 -17.29
CA GLU A 84 2.12 -5.97 -18.34
C GLU A 84 1.47 -5.44 -19.60
N GLU A 85 0.55 -4.50 -19.45
CA GLU A 85 -0.17 -3.93 -20.59
C GLU A 85 0.62 -2.87 -21.34
N ASP A 86 1.55 -2.21 -20.67
CA ASP A 86 2.37 -1.17 -21.28
C ASP A 86 3.78 -1.19 -20.69
N PRO A 87 4.78 -1.71 -21.44
CA PRO A 87 6.15 -1.75 -20.96
C PRO A 87 6.75 -0.40 -20.58
N ASN A 88 6.16 0.71 -21.06
CA ASN A 88 6.63 2.04 -20.70
C ASN A 88 6.24 2.44 -19.28
N THR A 89 5.43 1.62 -18.59
CA THR A 89 4.99 1.87 -17.21
C THR A 89 5.75 1.06 -16.18
N VAL A 90 6.92 0.52 -16.53
CA VAL A 90 7.71 -0.29 -15.58
C VAL A 90 8.15 0.48 -14.34
N ASP A 91 8.27 1.81 -14.46
CA ASP A 91 8.62 2.67 -13.32
C ASP A 91 7.39 3.24 -12.61
N ASP A 92 6.19 2.81 -12.99
CA ASP A 92 4.95 3.26 -12.37
C ASP A 92 4.52 2.29 -11.28
N TRP A 93 4.17 2.86 -10.14
CA TRP A 93 3.75 2.11 -8.96
C TRP A 93 2.46 2.67 -8.44
N ALA A 94 1.61 1.81 -7.92
CA ALA A 94 0.36 2.22 -7.30
C ALA A 94 0.35 1.82 -5.84
N LEU A 95 -0.16 2.71 -5.01
CA LEU A 95 -0.30 2.48 -3.58
C LEU A 95 -1.78 2.64 -3.21
N MET A 96 -2.29 1.67 -2.48
CA MET A 96 -3.60 1.80 -1.85
C MET A 96 -3.38 1.91 -0.34
N VAL A 97 -3.82 3.02 0.23
CA VAL A 97 -3.69 3.27 1.68
C VAL A 97 -5.05 3.14 2.32
N ARG A 98 -5.15 2.34 3.34
CA ARG A 98 -6.37 2.23 4.14
C ARG A 98 -6.05 2.16 5.62
N VAL A 99 -7.02 2.55 6.43
CA VAL A 99 -6.94 2.47 7.89
C VAL A 99 -8.01 1.50 8.37
N VAL A 100 -7.59 0.54 9.16
CA VAL A 100 -8.49 -0.46 9.75
C VAL A 100 -8.46 -0.27 11.26
N GLU A 101 -9.62 -0.07 11.82
CA GLU A 101 -9.77 0.02 13.27
C GLU A 101 -10.22 -1.32 13.81
N ARG A 102 -9.53 -1.79 14.82
CA ARG A 102 -9.91 -2.99 15.56
C ARG A 102 -10.76 -2.59 16.75
N GLY A 103 -11.82 -3.33 16.97
CA GLY A 103 -12.69 -3.12 18.11
C GLY A 103 -13.32 -4.42 18.53
N ARG A 104 -14.25 -4.31 19.44
CA ARG A 104 -15.04 -5.46 19.89
C ARG A 104 -16.51 -5.18 19.72
N MET A 105 -17.23 -6.18 19.29
CA MET A 105 -18.67 -6.17 19.20
C MET A 105 -19.22 -6.99 20.35
N LEU A 106 -20.25 -6.51 21.01
CA LEU A 106 -20.85 -7.16 22.17
C LEU A 106 -19.85 -7.40 23.32
N GLY A 107 -18.79 -6.59 23.39
CA GLY A 107 -17.79 -6.64 24.45
C GLY A 107 -16.72 -7.72 24.30
N PHE A 108 -16.90 -8.71 23.46
CA PHE A 108 -15.96 -9.83 23.35
C PHE A 108 -15.67 -10.31 21.93
N LEU A 109 -16.53 -10.04 20.97
CA LEU A 109 -16.28 -10.46 19.57
C LEU A 109 -15.33 -9.50 18.86
N PRO A 110 -14.26 -9.99 18.21
CA PRO A 110 -13.39 -9.14 17.45
C PRO A 110 -14.14 -8.47 16.30
N ARG A 111 -13.83 -7.20 16.05
CA ARG A 111 -14.41 -6.45 14.95
C ARG A 111 -13.31 -5.67 14.25
N ARG A 112 -13.32 -5.71 12.92
CA ARG A 112 -12.47 -4.88 12.08
C ARG A 112 -13.36 -3.97 11.26
N GLN A 113 -13.03 -2.70 11.22
CA GLN A 113 -13.80 -1.74 10.46
C GLN A 113 -12.86 -0.80 9.73
N GLU A 114 -13.05 -0.67 8.42
CA GLU A 114 -12.31 0.30 7.64
C GLU A 114 -12.81 1.70 7.98
N ARG A 115 -11.86 2.62 8.16
CA ARG A 115 -12.14 4.02 8.46
C ARG A 115 -11.60 4.90 7.36
N PRO A 116 -12.11 6.10 7.18
CA PRO A 116 -11.47 7.07 6.29
C PRO A 116 -10.03 7.29 6.70
N VAL A 117 -9.16 7.46 5.71
CA VAL A 117 -7.75 7.70 5.99
C VAL A 117 -7.60 9.11 6.53
N ASP A 118 -7.04 9.23 7.72
CA ASP A 118 -6.87 10.52 8.37
C ASP A 118 -5.79 11.37 7.71
N ALA A 119 -5.91 12.69 7.88
CA ALA A 119 -5.00 13.63 7.24
C ALA A 119 -3.54 13.45 7.67
N GLU A 120 -3.33 13.04 8.91
CA GLU A 120 -1.97 12.79 9.42
C GLU A 120 -1.31 11.61 8.72
N THR A 121 -2.04 10.54 8.50
CA THR A 121 -1.55 9.38 7.77
C THR A 121 -1.22 9.75 6.32
N VAL A 122 -2.11 10.45 5.65
CA VAL A 122 -1.86 10.92 4.28
C VAL A 122 -0.62 11.81 4.23
N ALA A 123 -0.52 12.76 5.15
CA ALA A 123 0.63 13.67 5.20
C ALA A 123 1.93 12.92 5.46
N SER A 124 1.90 11.89 6.28
CA SER A 124 3.08 11.06 6.54
C SER A 124 3.54 10.32 5.28
N ILE A 125 2.62 9.71 4.56
CA ILE A 125 2.93 9.01 3.31
C ILE A 125 3.49 10.01 2.29
N GLU A 126 2.82 11.13 2.11
CA GLU A 126 3.28 12.15 1.16
C GLU A 126 4.67 12.68 1.51
N ALA A 127 4.93 12.91 2.78
CA ALA A 127 6.23 13.40 3.24
C ALA A 127 7.36 12.40 2.99
N ILE A 128 7.09 11.11 3.18
CA ILE A 128 8.07 10.04 2.92
C ILE A 128 8.58 10.13 1.48
N PHE A 129 7.67 10.26 0.54
CA PHE A 129 8.03 10.34 -0.87
C PHE A 129 8.62 11.70 -1.25
N ALA A 130 8.08 12.78 -0.69
CA ALA A 130 8.59 14.12 -0.95
C ALA A 130 10.05 14.28 -0.52
N GLU A 131 10.44 13.70 0.60
CA GLU A 131 11.83 13.74 1.07
C GLU A 131 12.79 13.03 0.10
N ALA A 132 12.30 12.07 -0.64
CA ALA A 132 13.05 11.37 -1.68
C ALA A 132 12.88 12.02 -3.05
N ARG A 133 12.18 13.14 -3.12
CA ARG A 133 11.88 13.86 -4.36
C ARG A 133 11.05 13.05 -5.34
N ILE A 134 10.16 12.27 -4.83
CA ILE A 134 9.20 11.48 -5.60
C ILE A 134 7.83 12.11 -5.40
N ALA A 135 7.20 12.55 -6.49
CA ALA A 135 5.86 13.11 -6.42
C ALA A 135 4.81 12.01 -6.40
N LEU A 136 3.89 12.08 -5.46
CA LEU A 136 2.72 11.24 -5.46
C LEU A 136 1.58 11.94 -6.20
N ARG A 137 0.88 11.20 -7.02
CA ARG A 137 -0.32 11.64 -7.71
C ARG A 137 -1.51 10.91 -7.08
N ASP A 138 -2.67 11.55 -7.09
CA ASP A 138 -3.90 10.84 -6.73
C ASP A 138 -4.19 9.78 -7.79
N GLY A 139 -4.38 8.55 -7.33
CA GLY A 139 -4.78 7.44 -8.18
C GLY A 139 -6.28 7.23 -8.13
N ARG A 140 -6.81 6.55 -9.13
CA ARG A 140 -8.23 6.19 -9.19
C ARG A 140 -8.36 4.69 -9.36
N PRO A 141 -9.04 4.01 -8.42
CA PRO A 141 -9.16 2.55 -8.50
C PRO A 141 -9.75 2.07 -9.81
N GLY A 142 -10.68 2.82 -10.39
CA GLY A 142 -11.33 2.46 -11.63
C GLY A 142 -10.43 2.52 -12.86
N GLU A 143 -9.37 3.28 -12.82
CA GLU A 143 -8.44 3.40 -13.95
C GLU A 143 -7.46 2.24 -14.01
N THR A 144 -7.05 1.74 -12.86
CA THR A 144 -6.16 0.59 -12.79
C THR A 144 -6.87 -0.72 -13.09
N ASN A 145 -8.18 -0.73 -12.98
CA ASN A 145 -9.03 -1.87 -13.26
C ASN A 145 -10.05 -1.48 -14.33
N ALA A 146 -9.56 -1.08 -15.48
CA ALA A 146 -10.40 -0.54 -16.54
C ALA A 146 -11.52 -1.48 -16.98
N GLY A 147 -11.44 -2.76 -16.68
CA GLY A 147 -12.51 -3.70 -16.96
C GLY A 147 -13.50 -3.89 -15.83
N VAL A 148 -13.28 -3.26 -14.70
CA VAL A 148 -14.15 -3.40 -13.54
C VAL A 148 -15.04 -2.18 -13.46
N THR A 149 -16.14 -2.26 -14.14
CA THR A 149 -17.19 -1.27 -13.96
C THR A 149 -18.14 -1.77 -12.91
N ASP A 150 -18.52 -0.89 -12.11
CA ASP A 150 -19.47 -1.18 -11.07
C ASP A 150 -20.87 -1.43 -11.55
#